data_ae4d02da2e26178f6e6b1fcdf50adc02
#
_entry.id   ae4d02da2e26178f6e6b1fcdf50adc02
#
_cell.length_a   1.000
_cell.length_b   1.000
_cell.length_c   1.000
_cell.angle_alpha   90.00
_cell.angle_beta   90.00
_cell.angle_gamma   90.00
#
_symmetry.space_group_name_H-M   'P 1'
#
loop_
_entity.id
_entity.type
_entity.pdbx_description
1 polymer ?
#
loop_
_entity_poly.entity_id
_entity_poly.type
_entity_poly.pdbx_seq_one_letter_code
_entity_poly.pdbx_strand_id
1 'polypeptide(L)'
;MQTAPDIIFSRQQDGARDYISDRFYEYTGAGKGSAVGFGWLEYLHPEDKERSLSHWMRCVQSGETYESEYRLRGADGQFRWFRARAVPLLDTEGRILKWYGTCSDIHDSKLLEQSIRDNAIQLERMVDVRTSELRRLSSRLLTMQDEERRRIAREIHDGLGQELAAAKMIMDGILSRDSSPSMRQASADASEMVDRAIKQVRTISHLLHPPLLDEVGLVSALRWYLEGLSDRSGIEIRLEVEPPDLARLRPELETAIFRIIQEALTNMFRHSGAHNGSVSLIEADGHVAVTVKDDGKGIEEQVIQLRPDSVGVGIGGMRQRVNELGGSLRLSNANPGTIVEVIIPSRRPDPLRVPQTV
;
A
#
# COMPACT_ATOMS: atom_id res chain seq x y z
N MET A 1 18.98 32.78 44.85
CA MET A 1 18.17 32.97 43.62
C MET A 1 19.00 33.39 42.39
N GLN A 2 20.32 33.54 42.50
CA GLN A 2 21.20 33.98 41.39
C GLN A 2 21.68 32.85 40.45
N THR A 3 21.34 31.59 40.70
CA THR A 3 21.84 30.43 39.93
C THR A 3 20.81 29.75 39.05
N ALA A 4 19.57 30.26 38.95
CA ALA A 4 18.58 29.71 38.03
C ALA A 4 18.86 30.14 36.58
N PRO A 5 18.84 29.24 35.61
CA PRO A 5 19.06 29.57 34.20
C PRO A 5 17.96 30.49 33.63
N ASP A 6 16.83 30.55 34.29
CA ASP A 6 15.66 31.33 33.89
C ASP A 6 15.69 32.77 34.41
N ILE A 7 15.12 33.67 33.67
CA ILE A 7 14.86 35.04 34.10
C ILE A 7 13.63 34.99 35.03
N ILE A 8 13.83 35.39 36.29
CA ILE A 8 12.77 35.48 37.30
C ILE A 8 12.31 36.93 37.41
N PHE A 9 11.00 37.14 37.51
CA PHE A 9 10.41 38.46 37.66
C PHE A 9 9.25 38.48 38.63
N SER A 10 8.97 39.64 39.16
CA SER A 10 7.70 39.93 39.85
C SER A 10 7.10 41.22 39.33
N ARG A 11 5.75 41.33 39.51
CA ARG A 11 4.98 42.50 39.11
C ARG A 11 3.98 42.86 40.19
N GLN A 12 3.63 44.12 40.23
CA GLN A 12 2.60 44.64 41.13
C GLN A 12 1.20 44.23 40.72
N GLN A 13 0.21 44.55 41.52
CA GLN A 13 -1.20 44.25 41.27
C GLN A 13 -1.69 44.82 39.93
N ASP A 14 -1.22 46.00 39.56
CA ASP A 14 -1.55 46.67 38.29
C ASP A 14 -0.84 46.09 37.04
N GLY A 15 0.00 45.08 37.26
CA GLY A 15 0.78 44.42 36.20
C GLY A 15 2.13 45.09 35.88
N ALA A 16 2.47 46.19 36.52
CA ALA A 16 3.77 46.84 36.34
C ALA A 16 4.88 45.99 36.99
N ARG A 17 6.01 45.84 36.29
CA ARG A 17 7.17 45.07 36.81
C ARG A 17 7.91 45.83 37.90
N ASP A 18 8.07 45.20 39.04
CA ASP A 18 8.82 45.78 40.17
C ASP A 18 10.17 45.08 40.43
N TYR A 19 10.31 43.85 39.95
CA TYR A 19 11.56 43.10 40.05
C TYR A 19 11.81 42.25 38.80
N ILE A 20 13.07 42.16 38.43
CA ILE A 20 13.58 41.19 37.44
C ILE A 20 15.00 40.81 37.84
N SER A 21 15.34 39.51 37.69
CA SER A 21 16.66 38.99 38.01
C SER A 21 17.76 39.59 37.13
N ASP A 22 19.00 39.63 37.66
CA ASP A 22 20.17 40.14 36.93
C ASP A 22 20.38 39.41 35.60
N ARG A 23 19.95 38.17 35.49
CA ARG A 23 19.99 37.37 34.27
C ARG A 23 19.34 38.05 33.04
N PHE A 24 18.30 38.84 33.24
CA PHE A 24 17.69 39.63 32.13
C PHE A 24 18.68 40.65 31.58
N TYR A 25 19.35 41.40 32.50
CA TYR A 25 20.30 42.44 32.12
C TYR A 25 21.57 41.86 31.49
N GLU A 26 22.04 40.72 32.00
CA GLU A 26 23.15 39.96 31.38
C GLU A 26 22.83 39.52 29.98
N TYR A 27 21.62 38.98 29.78
CA TYR A 27 21.18 38.46 28.48
C TYR A 27 20.94 39.57 27.46
N THR A 28 20.22 40.63 27.85
CA THR A 28 19.80 41.71 26.93
C THR A 28 20.85 42.81 26.75
N GLY A 29 21.85 42.91 27.63
CA GLY A 29 22.79 44.04 27.72
C GLY A 29 22.13 45.33 28.22
N ALA A 30 20.94 45.25 28.77
CA ALA A 30 20.16 46.39 29.25
C ALA A 30 20.76 47.02 30.50
N GLY A 31 20.62 48.30 30.68
CA GLY A 31 20.97 48.98 31.92
C GLY A 31 20.07 48.53 33.09
N LYS A 32 20.67 48.34 34.30
CA LYS A 32 19.85 47.97 35.46
C LYS A 32 18.73 48.98 35.72
N GLY A 33 17.50 48.43 35.89
CA GLY A 33 16.29 49.23 36.10
C GLY A 33 15.52 49.58 34.82
N SER A 34 16.08 49.43 33.63
CA SER A 34 15.41 49.77 32.36
C SER A 34 14.19 48.90 32.07
N ALA A 35 14.09 47.71 32.68
CA ALA A 35 12.99 46.78 32.48
C ALA A 35 11.87 46.91 33.54
N VAL A 36 11.94 47.87 34.44
CA VAL A 36 10.91 48.16 35.46
C VAL A 36 9.67 48.74 34.78
N GLY A 37 8.51 48.57 35.38
CA GLY A 37 7.23 48.93 34.78
C GLY A 37 6.95 48.14 33.49
N PHE A 38 6.81 48.82 32.39
CA PHE A 38 6.59 48.24 31.05
C PHE A 38 7.84 48.34 30.16
N GLY A 39 9.00 48.76 30.67
CA GLY A 39 10.23 48.92 29.88
C GLY A 39 10.75 47.62 29.24
N TRP A 40 10.36 46.47 29.75
CA TRP A 40 10.69 45.17 29.17
C TRP A 40 10.20 44.99 27.72
N LEU A 41 9.14 45.70 27.30
CA LEU A 41 8.61 45.67 25.96
C LEU A 41 9.61 46.17 24.92
N GLU A 42 10.55 47.02 25.25
CA GLU A 42 11.55 47.51 24.32
C GLU A 42 12.48 46.43 23.82
N TYR A 43 12.65 45.35 24.59
CA TYR A 43 13.52 44.23 24.29
C TYR A 43 12.78 43.10 23.52
N LEU A 44 11.47 43.20 23.35
CA LEU A 44 10.69 42.26 22.53
C LEU A 44 10.80 42.59 21.04
N HIS A 45 10.67 41.52 20.22
CA HIS A 45 10.54 41.73 18.79
C HIS A 45 9.31 42.62 18.49
N PRO A 46 9.39 43.55 17.52
CA PRO A 46 8.31 44.50 17.23
C PRO A 46 6.94 43.84 17.04
N GLU A 47 6.87 42.71 16.30
CA GLU A 47 5.63 41.96 16.04
C GLU A 47 5.01 41.32 17.30
N ASP A 48 5.82 41.08 18.34
CA ASP A 48 5.36 40.39 19.55
C ASP A 48 4.90 41.35 20.67
N LYS A 49 5.24 42.65 20.57
CA LYS A 49 4.98 43.68 21.60
C LYS A 49 3.51 43.82 21.93
N GLU A 50 2.69 44.13 20.94
CA GLU A 50 1.26 44.42 21.13
C GLU A 50 0.51 43.18 21.61
N ARG A 51 0.76 42.05 21.00
CA ARG A 51 0.14 40.77 21.39
C ARG A 51 0.48 40.40 22.85
N SER A 52 1.73 40.51 23.21
CA SER A 52 2.18 40.15 24.56
C SER A 52 1.66 41.11 25.65
N LEU A 53 1.59 42.41 25.35
CA LEU A 53 1.02 43.39 26.25
C LEU A 53 -0.49 43.18 26.43
N SER A 54 -1.23 43.06 25.33
CA SER A 54 -2.68 42.86 25.36
C SER A 54 -3.07 41.57 26.10
N HIS A 55 -2.30 40.50 25.90
CA HIS A 55 -2.50 39.24 26.62
C HIS A 55 -2.19 39.42 28.11
N TRP A 56 -1.08 40.07 28.46
CA TRP A 56 -0.74 40.37 29.83
C TRP A 56 -1.82 41.16 30.58
N MET A 57 -2.32 42.24 29.96
CA MET A 57 -3.35 43.09 30.58
C MET A 57 -4.68 42.35 30.80
N ARG A 58 -5.03 41.43 29.91
CA ARG A 58 -6.21 40.54 30.08
C ARG A 58 -6.05 39.64 31.31
N CYS A 59 -4.85 39.03 31.48
CA CYS A 59 -4.57 38.18 32.65
C CYS A 59 -4.58 38.97 33.93
N VAL A 60 -4.06 40.22 33.94
CA VAL A 60 -4.13 41.12 35.12
C VAL A 60 -5.55 41.40 35.52
N GLN A 61 -6.50 41.58 34.55
CA GLN A 61 -7.92 41.83 34.83
C GLN A 61 -8.67 40.57 35.28
N SER A 62 -8.36 39.41 34.69
CA SER A 62 -9.06 38.15 34.97
C SER A 62 -8.50 37.39 36.18
N GLY A 63 -7.23 37.64 36.57
CA GLY A 63 -6.52 36.84 37.57
C GLY A 63 -6.05 35.48 37.07
N GLU A 64 -6.14 35.23 35.78
CA GLU A 64 -5.71 33.97 35.18
C GLU A 64 -4.17 33.92 35.02
N THR A 65 -3.61 32.70 35.01
CA THR A 65 -2.18 32.50 34.74
C THR A 65 -1.80 33.06 33.36
N TYR A 66 -0.80 33.89 33.33
CA TYR A 66 -0.18 34.36 32.11
C TYR A 66 0.77 33.32 31.54
N GLU A 67 0.63 32.98 30.29
CA GLU A 67 1.61 32.17 29.55
C GLU A 67 1.72 32.72 28.12
N SER A 68 2.94 33.09 27.71
CA SER A 68 3.18 33.66 26.38
C SER A 68 4.56 33.34 25.87
N GLU A 69 4.65 33.09 24.58
CA GLU A 69 5.92 32.96 23.89
C GLU A 69 6.19 34.20 23.06
N TYR A 70 7.39 34.74 23.16
CA TYR A 70 7.82 35.90 22.41
C TYR A 70 9.32 35.86 22.13
N ARG A 71 9.76 36.65 21.19
CA ARG A 71 11.17 36.80 20.86
C ARG A 71 11.78 37.94 21.70
N LEU A 72 12.82 37.63 22.46
CA LEU A 72 13.56 38.55 23.27
C LEU A 72 14.93 38.84 22.62
N ARG A 73 15.30 40.11 22.51
CA ARG A 73 16.57 40.55 21.95
C ARG A 73 17.72 40.38 22.92
N GLY A 74 18.76 39.66 22.51
CA GLY A 74 20.01 39.55 23.23
C GLY A 74 20.91 40.77 23.10
N ALA A 75 21.97 40.83 23.88
CA ALA A 75 22.98 41.89 23.83
C ALA A 75 23.74 41.94 22.49
N ASP A 76 23.77 40.82 21.76
CA ASP A 76 24.31 40.67 20.41
C ASP A 76 23.36 41.17 19.31
N GLY A 77 22.17 41.64 19.70
CA GLY A 77 21.12 42.08 18.76
C GLY A 77 20.28 40.98 18.19
N GLN A 78 20.58 39.68 18.40
CA GLN A 78 19.82 38.55 17.90
C GLN A 78 18.59 38.31 18.76
N PHE A 79 17.52 37.81 18.11
CA PHE A 79 16.29 37.45 18.78
C PHE A 79 16.23 35.95 19.04
N ARG A 80 15.97 35.58 20.33
CA ARG A 80 15.70 34.19 20.74
C ARG A 80 14.30 34.06 21.30
N TRP A 81 13.70 32.88 21.16
CA TRP A 81 12.39 32.58 21.69
C TRP A 81 12.45 32.35 23.18
N PHE A 82 11.59 33.03 23.93
CA PHE A 82 11.41 32.86 25.36
C PHE A 82 9.96 32.52 25.65
N ARG A 83 9.72 31.65 26.65
CA ARG A 83 8.42 31.39 27.24
C ARG A 83 8.34 32.07 28.59
N ALA A 84 7.43 33.03 28.72
CA ALA A 84 7.12 33.66 30.00
C ALA A 84 5.87 33.03 30.59
N ARG A 85 5.94 32.69 31.88
CA ARG A 85 4.82 32.24 32.67
C ARG A 85 4.77 33.02 33.99
N ALA A 86 3.58 33.53 34.35
CA ALA A 86 3.38 34.22 35.62
C ALA A 86 2.06 33.78 36.26
N VAL A 87 2.10 33.68 37.58
CA VAL A 87 0.94 33.33 38.40
C VAL A 87 0.64 34.42 39.42
N PRO A 88 -0.63 34.74 39.72
CA PRO A 88 -0.96 35.71 40.75
C PRO A 88 -0.81 35.09 42.15
N LEU A 89 -0.29 35.86 43.07
CA LEU A 89 -0.39 35.62 44.51
C LEU A 89 -1.64 36.34 45.03
N LEU A 90 -2.53 35.61 45.62
CA LEU A 90 -3.80 36.15 46.15
C LEU A 90 -3.75 36.33 47.67
N ASP A 91 -4.51 37.29 48.17
CA ASP A 91 -4.78 37.44 49.60
C ASP A 91 -5.90 36.47 50.07
N THR A 92 -6.23 36.52 51.33
CA THR A 92 -7.29 35.72 51.97
C THR A 92 -8.69 36.03 51.42
N GLU A 93 -8.86 37.15 50.74
CA GLU A 93 -10.11 37.63 50.16
C GLU A 93 -10.15 37.39 48.63
N GLY A 94 -9.13 36.73 48.07
CA GLY A 94 -9.02 36.39 46.63
C GLY A 94 -8.56 37.58 45.77
N ARG A 95 -8.05 38.68 46.35
CA ARG A 95 -7.52 39.82 45.58
C ARG A 95 -6.04 39.59 45.25
N ILE A 96 -5.62 40.00 44.07
CA ILE A 96 -4.22 39.88 43.62
C ILE A 96 -3.34 40.81 44.46
N LEU A 97 -2.37 40.21 45.15
CA LEU A 97 -1.33 40.97 45.86
C LEU A 97 -0.15 41.29 44.96
N LYS A 98 0.27 40.30 44.17
CA LYS A 98 1.49 40.38 43.36
C LYS A 98 1.48 39.25 42.32
N TRP A 99 2.28 39.43 41.27
CA TRP A 99 2.54 38.40 40.28
C TRP A 99 3.98 37.90 40.39
N TYR A 100 4.18 36.59 40.23
CA TYR A 100 5.51 35.98 40.13
C TYR A 100 5.59 35.15 38.86
N GLY A 101 6.71 35.26 38.17
CA GLY A 101 6.90 34.58 36.92
C GLY A 101 8.35 34.27 36.60
N THR A 102 8.47 33.37 35.61
CA THR A 102 9.74 33.01 34.97
C THR A 102 9.65 33.26 33.48
N CYS A 103 10.82 33.48 32.88
CA CYS A 103 10.96 33.56 31.44
C CYS A 103 12.16 32.67 31.05
N SER A 104 11.84 31.56 30.37
CA SER A 104 12.78 30.51 29.99
C SER A 104 13.15 30.62 28.52
N ASP A 105 14.43 30.47 28.18
CA ASP A 105 14.86 30.37 26.78
C ASP A 105 14.42 29.05 26.22
N ILE A 106 13.60 29.09 25.15
CA ILE A 106 13.08 27.93 24.45
C ILE A 106 13.53 27.87 22.97
N HIS A 107 14.53 28.69 22.62
CA HIS A 107 14.94 28.86 21.23
C HIS A 107 15.44 27.56 20.62
N ASP A 108 16.34 26.89 21.31
CA ASP A 108 16.92 25.64 20.81
C ASP A 108 15.87 24.53 20.74
N SER A 109 14.89 24.49 21.65
CA SER A 109 13.76 23.58 21.61
C SER A 109 12.86 23.87 20.39
N LYS A 110 12.61 25.14 20.07
CA LYS A 110 11.86 25.56 18.87
C LYS A 110 12.55 25.19 17.58
N LEU A 111 13.87 25.38 17.49
CA LEU A 111 14.65 24.98 16.33
C LEU A 111 14.63 23.46 16.12
N LEU A 112 14.76 22.70 17.21
CA LEU A 112 14.69 21.24 17.15
C LEU A 112 13.31 20.77 16.71
N GLU A 113 12.24 21.33 17.27
CA GLU A 113 10.87 21.01 16.89
C GLU A 113 10.61 21.30 15.39
N GLN A 114 11.10 22.45 14.90
CA GLN A 114 10.98 22.80 13.48
C GLN A 114 11.75 21.81 12.60
N SER A 115 12.99 21.47 12.98
CA SER A 115 13.81 20.50 12.23
C SER A 115 13.16 19.11 12.17
N ILE A 116 12.58 18.64 13.29
CA ILE A 116 11.84 17.35 13.32
C ILE A 116 10.64 17.41 12.37
N ARG A 117 9.89 18.51 12.39
CA ARG A 117 8.72 18.68 11.51
C ARG A 117 9.12 18.69 10.04
N ASP A 118 10.17 19.41 9.66
CA ASP A 118 10.65 19.50 8.30
C ASP A 118 11.18 18.14 7.80
N ASN A 119 11.91 17.42 8.66
CA ASN A 119 12.38 16.06 8.36
C ASN A 119 11.22 15.08 8.20
N ALA A 120 10.17 15.17 9.03
CA ALA A 120 8.98 14.33 8.91
C ALA A 120 8.28 14.53 7.56
N ILE A 121 8.10 15.78 7.12
CA ILE A 121 7.50 16.12 5.81
C ILE A 121 8.37 15.57 4.65
N GLN A 122 9.70 15.70 4.76
CA GLN A 122 10.60 15.18 3.73
C GLN A 122 10.56 13.65 3.65
N LEU A 123 10.53 12.98 4.81
CA LEU A 123 10.44 11.52 4.89
C LEU A 123 9.14 11.00 4.28
N GLU A 124 8.01 11.63 4.61
CA GLU A 124 6.70 11.28 4.04
C GLU A 124 6.70 11.38 2.50
N ARG A 125 7.20 12.48 1.96
CA ARG A 125 7.34 12.65 0.49
C ARG A 125 8.24 11.56 -0.13
N MET A 126 9.36 11.23 0.54
CA MET A 126 10.28 10.21 0.05
C MET A 126 9.62 8.82 0.05
N VAL A 127 8.84 8.48 1.08
CA VAL A 127 8.07 7.22 1.16
C VAL A 127 7.07 7.15 0.02
N ASP A 128 6.32 8.22 -0.26
CA ASP A 128 5.33 8.25 -1.34
C ASP A 128 5.97 8.04 -2.71
N VAL A 129 7.08 8.74 -2.99
CA VAL A 129 7.82 8.58 -4.24
C VAL A 129 8.32 7.15 -4.39
N ARG A 130 8.98 6.61 -3.36
CA ARG A 130 9.53 5.24 -3.41
C ARG A 130 8.43 4.18 -3.55
N THR A 131 7.30 4.38 -2.88
CA THR A 131 6.18 3.45 -2.98
C THR A 131 5.58 3.46 -4.39
N SER A 132 5.48 4.61 -5.02
CA SER A 132 4.99 4.73 -6.40
C SER A 132 5.96 4.10 -7.41
N GLU A 133 7.28 4.31 -7.25
CA GLU A 133 8.31 3.66 -8.08
C GLU A 133 8.27 2.14 -7.95
N LEU A 134 8.18 1.61 -6.72
CA LEU A 134 8.08 0.17 -6.48
C LEU A 134 6.84 -0.44 -7.13
N ARG A 135 5.68 0.21 -7.00
CA ARG A 135 4.44 -0.23 -7.66
C ARG A 135 4.60 -0.29 -9.17
N ARG A 136 5.21 0.76 -9.78
CA ARG A 136 5.45 0.81 -11.22
C ARG A 136 6.41 -0.28 -11.70
N LEU A 137 7.49 -0.55 -10.94
CA LEU A 137 8.43 -1.61 -11.27
C LEU A 137 7.78 -3.00 -11.16
N SER A 138 7.01 -3.23 -10.11
CA SER A 138 6.28 -4.48 -9.92
C SER A 138 5.27 -4.75 -11.06
N SER A 139 4.51 -3.72 -11.48
CA SER A 139 3.62 -3.79 -12.63
C SER A 139 4.35 -4.20 -13.90
N ARG A 140 5.47 -3.55 -14.18
CA ARG A 140 6.31 -3.85 -15.33
C ARG A 140 6.82 -5.30 -15.33
N LEU A 141 7.28 -5.77 -14.16
CA LEU A 141 7.74 -7.15 -14.02
C LEU A 141 6.64 -8.18 -14.30
N LEU A 142 5.40 -7.94 -13.82
CA LEU A 142 4.27 -8.81 -14.10
C LEU A 142 3.93 -8.87 -15.60
N THR A 143 3.92 -7.72 -16.26
CA THR A 143 3.67 -7.65 -17.71
C THR A 143 4.75 -8.40 -18.49
N MET A 144 6.03 -8.13 -18.20
CA MET A 144 7.16 -8.82 -18.85
C MET A 144 7.11 -10.33 -18.60
N GLN A 145 6.74 -10.76 -17.41
CA GLN A 145 6.59 -12.18 -17.08
C GLN A 145 5.48 -12.84 -17.91
N ASP A 146 4.36 -12.16 -18.11
CA ASP A 146 3.26 -12.70 -18.91
C ASP A 146 3.62 -12.74 -20.40
N GLU A 147 4.29 -11.72 -20.93
CA GLU A 147 4.81 -11.70 -22.30
C GLU A 147 5.81 -12.83 -22.54
N GLU A 148 6.73 -13.02 -21.60
CA GLU A 148 7.74 -14.10 -21.68
C GLU A 148 7.09 -15.48 -21.62
N ARG A 149 6.15 -15.70 -20.71
CA ARG A 149 5.39 -16.96 -20.65
C ARG A 149 4.64 -17.24 -21.97
N ARG A 150 4.03 -16.20 -22.56
CA ARG A 150 3.34 -16.30 -23.84
C ARG A 150 4.32 -16.61 -24.98
N ARG A 151 5.50 -15.99 -24.97
CA ARG A 151 6.55 -16.26 -25.96
C ARG A 151 7.04 -17.71 -25.89
N ILE A 152 7.42 -18.16 -24.69
CA ILE A 152 7.89 -19.53 -24.45
C ILE A 152 6.81 -20.56 -24.81
N ALA A 153 5.54 -20.31 -24.45
CA ALA A 153 4.45 -21.22 -24.79
C ALA A 153 4.31 -21.41 -26.29
N ARG A 154 4.40 -20.32 -27.08
CA ARG A 154 4.35 -20.39 -28.55
C ARG A 154 5.58 -21.10 -29.13
N GLU A 155 6.79 -20.79 -28.66
CA GLU A 155 8.01 -21.48 -29.13
C GLU A 155 7.97 -22.99 -28.88
N ILE A 156 7.46 -23.40 -27.69
CA ILE A 156 7.28 -24.82 -27.38
C ILE A 156 6.19 -25.44 -28.26
N HIS A 157 5.09 -24.77 -28.47
CA HIS A 157 3.97 -25.30 -29.28
C HIS A 157 4.37 -25.42 -30.75
N ASP A 158 4.93 -24.37 -31.33
CA ASP A 158 5.24 -24.30 -32.77
C ASP A 158 6.52 -25.05 -33.14
N GLY A 159 7.52 -25.04 -32.25
CA GLY A 159 8.78 -25.78 -32.47
C GLY A 159 8.63 -27.26 -32.12
N LEU A 160 8.71 -27.58 -30.83
CA LEU A 160 8.71 -28.98 -30.36
C LEU A 160 7.41 -29.73 -30.71
N GLY A 161 6.26 -29.05 -30.67
CA GLY A 161 4.97 -29.66 -31.00
C GLY A 161 4.92 -30.13 -32.47
N GLN A 162 5.40 -29.30 -33.40
CA GLN A 162 5.42 -29.64 -34.85
C GLN A 162 6.46 -30.72 -35.14
N GLU A 163 7.65 -30.65 -34.55
CA GLU A 163 8.71 -31.68 -34.75
C GLU A 163 8.23 -33.04 -34.25
N LEU A 164 7.62 -33.11 -33.07
CA LEU A 164 7.07 -34.36 -32.54
C LEU A 164 5.92 -34.91 -33.41
N ALA A 165 5.04 -34.00 -33.92
CA ALA A 165 3.96 -34.40 -34.82
C ALA A 165 4.50 -34.98 -36.15
N ALA A 166 5.56 -34.37 -36.69
CA ALA A 166 6.24 -34.91 -37.88
C ALA A 166 6.89 -36.26 -37.61
N ALA A 167 7.58 -36.41 -36.47
CA ALA A 167 8.15 -37.70 -36.05
C ALA A 167 7.08 -38.78 -35.90
N LYS A 168 5.93 -38.45 -35.33
CA LYS A 168 4.77 -39.32 -35.20
C LYS A 168 4.28 -39.82 -36.59
N MET A 169 4.11 -38.90 -37.54
CA MET A 169 3.66 -39.24 -38.91
C MET A 169 4.64 -40.20 -39.58
N ILE A 170 5.97 -40.01 -39.41
CA ILE A 170 6.96 -40.89 -39.97
C ILE A 170 6.87 -42.30 -39.34
N MET A 171 6.72 -42.40 -38.02
CA MET A 171 6.57 -43.67 -37.30
C MET A 171 5.33 -44.42 -37.70
N ASP A 172 4.16 -43.73 -37.80
CA ASP A 172 2.91 -44.33 -38.24
C ASP A 172 3.00 -44.82 -39.71
N GLY A 173 3.74 -44.09 -40.53
CA GLY A 173 4.04 -44.52 -41.93
C GLY A 173 4.93 -45.77 -41.99
N ILE A 174 5.84 -45.98 -41.04
CA ILE A 174 6.64 -47.20 -40.92
C ILE A 174 5.78 -48.39 -40.49
N LEU A 175 4.86 -48.18 -39.51
CA LEU A 175 3.93 -49.19 -39.01
C LEU A 175 3.01 -49.73 -40.11
N SER A 176 2.63 -48.91 -41.08
CA SER A 176 1.75 -49.29 -42.20
C SER A 176 2.40 -50.11 -43.31
N ARG A 177 3.77 -50.22 -43.29
CA ARG A 177 4.50 -51.01 -44.27
C ARG A 177 4.72 -52.44 -43.79
N ASP A 178 4.90 -53.36 -44.71
CA ASP A 178 5.14 -54.79 -44.44
C ASP A 178 6.47 -55.02 -43.73
N SER A 179 6.44 -54.97 -42.38
CA SER A 179 7.59 -55.03 -41.50
C SER A 179 7.55 -56.32 -40.64
N SER A 180 8.74 -56.79 -40.21
CA SER A 180 8.81 -57.93 -39.29
C SER A 180 8.05 -57.66 -37.98
N PRO A 181 7.57 -58.71 -37.29
CA PRO A 181 6.86 -58.53 -36.02
C PRO A 181 7.62 -57.72 -34.96
N SER A 182 8.97 -57.92 -34.89
CA SER A 182 9.83 -57.18 -33.95
C SER A 182 9.96 -55.70 -34.34
N MET A 183 10.01 -55.38 -35.62
CA MET A 183 10.06 -54.00 -36.13
C MET A 183 8.73 -53.25 -35.89
N ARG A 184 7.60 -53.94 -36.08
CA ARG A 184 6.28 -53.39 -35.76
C ARG A 184 6.11 -53.06 -34.28
N GLN A 185 6.55 -53.98 -33.41
CA GLN A 185 6.51 -53.71 -31.94
C GLN A 185 7.39 -52.51 -31.55
N ALA A 186 8.64 -52.47 -32.01
CA ALA A 186 9.55 -51.36 -31.73
C ALA A 186 9.01 -50.01 -32.25
N SER A 187 8.39 -49.98 -33.40
CA SER A 187 7.80 -48.77 -33.95
C SER A 187 6.52 -48.34 -33.19
N ALA A 188 5.71 -49.30 -32.71
CA ALA A 188 4.55 -49.03 -31.86
C ALA A 188 4.99 -48.44 -30.51
N ASP A 189 5.99 -49.00 -29.86
CA ASP A 189 6.54 -48.52 -28.60
C ASP A 189 7.10 -47.08 -28.75
N ALA A 190 7.86 -46.83 -29.84
CA ALA A 190 8.36 -45.50 -30.14
C ALA A 190 7.22 -44.49 -30.44
N SER A 191 6.20 -44.89 -31.18
CA SER A 191 5.01 -44.05 -31.46
C SER A 191 4.29 -43.67 -30.17
N GLU A 192 4.14 -44.61 -29.23
CA GLU A 192 3.56 -44.35 -27.92
C GLU A 192 4.40 -43.36 -27.08
N MET A 193 5.76 -43.48 -27.15
CA MET A 193 6.64 -42.51 -26.49
C MET A 193 6.48 -41.12 -27.06
N VAL A 194 6.37 -40.96 -28.38
CA VAL A 194 6.11 -39.66 -29.03
C VAL A 194 4.75 -39.10 -28.65
N ASP A 195 3.69 -39.93 -28.58
CA ASP A 195 2.38 -39.48 -28.10
C ASP A 195 2.43 -38.94 -26.66
N ARG A 196 3.18 -39.61 -25.76
CA ARG A 196 3.41 -39.13 -24.40
C ARG A 196 4.16 -37.79 -24.41
N ALA A 197 5.20 -37.64 -25.24
CA ALA A 197 5.95 -36.39 -25.37
C ALA A 197 5.07 -35.24 -25.90
N ILE A 198 4.24 -35.48 -26.91
CA ILE A 198 3.27 -34.51 -27.44
C ILE A 198 2.30 -34.05 -26.35
N LYS A 199 1.76 -34.98 -25.54
CA LYS A 199 0.89 -34.65 -24.41
C LYS A 199 1.61 -33.78 -23.37
N GLN A 200 2.88 -34.09 -23.05
CA GLN A 200 3.68 -33.29 -22.11
C GLN A 200 3.93 -31.87 -22.63
N VAL A 201 4.35 -31.74 -23.89
CA VAL A 201 4.60 -30.45 -24.55
C VAL A 201 3.34 -29.58 -24.53
N ARG A 202 2.18 -30.14 -24.90
CA ARG A 202 0.91 -29.44 -24.83
C ARG A 202 0.59 -28.99 -23.41
N THR A 203 0.75 -29.88 -22.43
CA THR A 203 0.51 -29.53 -21.02
C THR A 203 1.38 -28.38 -20.55
N ILE A 204 2.69 -28.41 -20.85
CA ILE A 204 3.64 -27.34 -20.45
C ILE A 204 3.26 -26.01 -21.13
N SER A 205 3.02 -26.03 -22.44
CA SER A 205 2.64 -24.84 -23.20
C SER A 205 1.36 -24.19 -22.62
N HIS A 206 0.36 -24.99 -22.35
CA HIS A 206 -0.92 -24.50 -21.79
C HIS A 206 -0.83 -24.04 -20.33
N LEU A 207 0.10 -24.61 -19.53
CA LEU A 207 0.36 -24.13 -18.17
C LEU A 207 1.10 -22.77 -18.18
N LEU A 208 1.97 -22.57 -19.16
CA LEU A 208 2.68 -21.30 -19.34
C LEU A 208 1.76 -20.20 -19.86
N HIS A 209 1.08 -20.43 -20.96
CA HIS A 209 0.06 -19.56 -21.53
C HIS A 209 -0.79 -20.37 -22.52
N PRO A 210 -2.11 -20.58 -22.26
CA PRO A 210 -2.90 -21.40 -23.15
C PRO A 210 -3.07 -20.70 -24.52
N PRO A 211 -2.63 -21.32 -25.65
CA PRO A 211 -2.89 -20.77 -26.98
C PRO A 211 -4.39 -20.53 -27.23
N LEU A 212 -5.23 -21.36 -26.65
CA LEU A 212 -6.69 -21.22 -26.67
C LEU A 212 -7.19 -19.88 -26.13
N LEU A 213 -6.46 -19.23 -25.20
CA LEU A 213 -6.83 -17.91 -24.69
C LEU A 213 -6.80 -16.86 -25.81
N ASP A 214 -5.78 -16.93 -26.66
CA ASP A 214 -5.63 -16.01 -27.78
C ASP A 214 -6.59 -16.33 -28.94
N GLU A 215 -6.79 -17.61 -29.23
CA GLU A 215 -7.55 -18.08 -30.40
C GLU A 215 -9.07 -18.12 -30.16
N VAL A 216 -9.51 -18.72 -29.06
CA VAL A 216 -10.92 -19.00 -28.78
C VAL A 216 -11.46 -18.35 -27.51
N GLY A 217 -10.62 -17.71 -26.70
CA GLY A 217 -11.01 -16.88 -25.56
C GLY A 217 -10.98 -17.54 -24.20
N LEU A 218 -11.33 -16.72 -23.20
CA LEU A 218 -11.18 -17.03 -21.78
C LEU A 218 -11.93 -18.31 -21.36
N VAL A 219 -13.20 -18.43 -21.73
CA VAL A 219 -14.07 -19.55 -21.29
C VAL A 219 -13.52 -20.90 -21.75
N SER A 220 -13.13 -21.00 -23.03
CA SER A 220 -12.56 -22.22 -23.59
C SER A 220 -11.21 -22.58 -22.96
N ALA A 221 -10.35 -21.57 -22.74
CA ALA A 221 -9.07 -21.75 -22.07
C ALA A 221 -9.25 -22.23 -20.63
N LEU A 222 -10.24 -21.69 -19.91
CA LEU A 222 -10.55 -22.10 -18.54
C LEU A 222 -11.08 -23.55 -18.49
N ARG A 223 -12.03 -23.92 -19.34
CA ARG A 223 -12.55 -25.31 -19.40
C ARG A 223 -11.41 -26.31 -19.54
N TRP A 224 -10.58 -26.10 -20.54
CA TRP A 224 -9.41 -26.97 -20.77
C TRP A 224 -8.45 -27.00 -19.58
N TYR A 225 -8.15 -25.85 -18.97
CA TYR A 225 -7.25 -25.75 -17.83
C TYR A 225 -7.80 -26.50 -16.60
N LEU A 226 -9.10 -26.36 -16.33
CA LEU A 226 -9.77 -27.00 -15.20
C LEU A 226 -9.85 -28.52 -15.34
N GLU A 227 -10.20 -29.03 -16.55
CA GLU A 227 -10.17 -30.45 -16.85
C GLU A 227 -8.78 -31.05 -16.58
N GLY A 228 -7.73 -30.44 -17.14
CA GLY A 228 -6.36 -30.90 -16.93
C GLY A 228 -5.87 -30.75 -15.48
N LEU A 229 -6.38 -29.79 -14.70
CA LEU A 229 -6.06 -29.68 -13.28
C LEU A 229 -6.79 -30.76 -12.48
N SER A 230 -8.07 -31.00 -12.72
CA SER A 230 -8.87 -32.06 -12.07
C SER A 230 -8.24 -33.43 -12.29
N ASP A 231 -7.84 -33.76 -13.51
CA ASP A 231 -7.20 -35.03 -13.87
C ASP A 231 -5.87 -35.27 -13.10
N ARG A 232 -5.10 -34.21 -12.88
CA ARG A 232 -3.79 -34.31 -12.19
C ARG A 232 -3.89 -34.26 -10.68
N SER A 233 -4.83 -33.49 -10.15
CA SER A 233 -4.95 -33.22 -8.71
C SER A 233 -5.93 -34.14 -7.99
N GLY A 234 -6.90 -34.71 -8.72
CA GLY A 234 -8.04 -35.42 -8.14
C GLY A 234 -9.09 -34.51 -7.49
N ILE A 235 -8.96 -33.18 -7.65
CA ILE A 235 -9.93 -32.20 -7.15
C ILE A 235 -11.02 -32.01 -8.18
N GLU A 236 -12.28 -32.19 -7.82
CA GLU A 236 -13.41 -31.90 -8.71
C GLU A 236 -13.66 -30.39 -8.78
N ILE A 237 -13.51 -29.78 -9.96
CA ILE A 237 -13.67 -28.33 -10.14
C ILE A 237 -14.79 -28.03 -11.13
N ARG A 238 -15.79 -27.25 -10.69
CA ARG A 238 -16.92 -26.82 -11.52
C ARG A 238 -16.69 -25.43 -12.06
N LEU A 239 -17.07 -25.21 -13.34
CA LEU A 239 -17.05 -23.88 -13.97
C LEU A 239 -18.48 -23.43 -14.28
N GLU A 240 -18.84 -22.28 -13.75
CA GLU A 240 -20.10 -21.59 -14.02
C GLU A 240 -19.80 -20.28 -14.75
N VAL A 241 -20.47 -20.03 -15.88
CA VAL A 241 -20.28 -18.82 -16.69
C VAL A 241 -21.62 -18.20 -16.98
N GLU A 242 -21.75 -16.92 -16.69
CA GLU A 242 -22.97 -16.15 -16.95
C GLU A 242 -22.62 -14.80 -17.62
N PRO A 243 -23.16 -14.50 -18.82
CA PRO A 243 -24.01 -15.37 -19.65
C PRO A 243 -23.23 -16.58 -20.22
N PRO A 244 -23.88 -17.68 -20.57
CA PRO A 244 -23.19 -18.88 -21.09
C PRO A 244 -22.39 -18.65 -22.37
N ASP A 245 -22.78 -17.66 -23.15
CA ASP A 245 -22.16 -17.18 -24.39
C ASP A 245 -21.37 -15.89 -24.18
N LEU A 246 -20.66 -15.79 -23.05
CA LEU A 246 -19.82 -14.65 -22.69
C LEU A 246 -18.98 -14.19 -23.89
N ALA A 247 -19.19 -12.94 -24.31
CA ALA A 247 -18.45 -12.34 -25.40
C ALA A 247 -16.96 -12.20 -25.09
N ARG A 248 -16.13 -12.04 -26.15
CA ARG A 248 -14.70 -11.78 -25.98
C ARG A 248 -14.49 -10.51 -25.18
N LEU A 249 -13.71 -10.63 -24.12
CA LEU A 249 -13.25 -9.49 -23.34
C LEU A 249 -11.97 -8.92 -23.98
N ARG A 250 -11.49 -7.80 -23.46
CA ARG A 250 -10.19 -7.24 -23.87
C ARG A 250 -9.07 -8.24 -23.56
N PRO A 251 -8.06 -8.42 -24.44
CA PRO A 251 -6.99 -9.40 -24.25
C PRO A 251 -6.27 -9.27 -22.90
N GLU A 252 -6.05 -8.03 -22.44
CA GLU A 252 -5.41 -7.78 -21.16
C GLU A 252 -6.29 -8.25 -19.97
N LEU A 253 -7.62 -8.10 -20.11
CA LEU A 253 -8.57 -8.53 -19.09
C LEU A 253 -8.68 -10.05 -19.06
N GLU A 254 -8.79 -10.70 -20.25
CA GLU A 254 -8.80 -12.17 -20.34
C GLU A 254 -7.54 -12.79 -19.74
N THR A 255 -6.38 -12.23 -20.06
CA THR A 255 -5.09 -12.69 -19.50
C THR A 255 -5.04 -12.51 -17.98
N ALA A 256 -5.46 -11.35 -17.48
CA ALA A 256 -5.46 -11.08 -16.04
C ALA A 256 -6.41 -12.03 -15.29
N ILE A 257 -7.65 -12.21 -15.76
CA ILE A 257 -8.62 -13.13 -15.17
C ILE A 257 -8.09 -14.56 -15.19
N PHE A 258 -7.55 -15.01 -16.31
CA PHE A 258 -6.94 -16.34 -16.40
C PHE A 258 -5.81 -16.52 -15.36
N ARG A 259 -4.92 -15.55 -15.21
CA ARG A 259 -3.83 -15.60 -14.22
C ARG A 259 -4.33 -15.61 -12.78
N ILE A 260 -5.34 -14.83 -12.47
CA ILE A 260 -5.96 -14.78 -11.15
C ILE A 260 -6.57 -16.15 -10.81
N ILE A 261 -7.34 -16.74 -11.72
CA ILE A 261 -7.93 -18.05 -11.51
C ILE A 261 -6.84 -19.12 -11.40
N GLN A 262 -5.84 -19.10 -12.26
CA GLN A 262 -4.69 -20.03 -12.23
C GLN A 262 -3.97 -19.98 -10.87
N GLU A 263 -3.72 -18.80 -10.33
CA GLU A 263 -3.06 -18.62 -9.04
C GLU A 263 -3.93 -19.08 -7.89
N ALA A 264 -5.23 -18.72 -7.90
CA ALA A 264 -6.18 -19.15 -6.88
C ALA A 264 -6.30 -20.69 -6.83
N LEU A 265 -6.39 -21.35 -7.97
CA LEU A 265 -6.46 -22.80 -8.09
C LEU A 265 -5.12 -23.48 -7.71
N THR A 266 -3.99 -22.85 -8.01
CA THR A 266 -2.66 -23.33 -7.58
C THR A 266 -2.55 -23.28 -6.06
N ASN A 267 -3.04 -22.22 -5.44
CA ASN A 267 -3.08 -22.08 -3.99
C ASN A 267 -4.03 -23.10 -3.35
N MET A 268 -5.20 -23.34 -3.94
CA MET A 268 -6.12 -24.41 -3.56
C MET A 268 -5.37 -25.76 -3.56
N PHE A 269 -4.79 -26.14 -4.67
CA PHE A 269 -4.08 -27.43 -4.81
C PHE A 269 -2.94 -27.61 -3.81
N ARG A 270 -2.13 -26.55 -3.59
CA ARG A 270 -0.92 -26.63 -2.75
C ARG A 270 -1.21 -26.52 -1.26
N HIS A 271 -2.25 -25.78 -0.88
CA HIS A 271 -2.39 -25.31 0.49
C HIS A 271 -3.70 -25.65 1.17
N SER A 272 -4.79 -25.88 0.42
CA SER A 272 -6.12 -26.02 1.05
C SER A 272 -6.42 -27.42 1.57
N GLY A 273 -5.90 -28.46 0.92
CA GLY A 273 -6.34 -29.85 1.15
C GLY A 273 -7.79 -30.10 0.69
N ALA A 274 -8.30 -29.29 -0.23
CA ALA A 274 -9.66 -29.38 -0.77
C ALA A 274 -9.86 -30.61 -1.65
N HIS A 275 -11.10 -31.11 -1.71
CA HIS A 275 -11.53 -32.15 -2.63
C HIS A 275 -12.43 -31.59 -3.73
N ASN A 276 -13.11 -30.48 -3.47
CA ASN A 276 -13.99 -29.82 -4.40
C ASN A 276 -13.66 -28.34 -4.52
N GLY A 277 -13.81 -27.82 -5.74
CA GLY A 277 -13.69 -26.40 -6.03
C GLY A 277 -14.74 -25.92 -7.02
N SER A 278 -14.95 -24.60 -7.08
CA SER A 278 -15.78 -23.98 -8.10
C SER A 278 -15.14 -22.67 -8.56
N VAL A 279 -15.31 -22.40 -9.86
CA VAL A 279 -14.96 -21.12 -10.49
C VAL A 279 -16.24 -20.57 -11.09
N SER A 280 -16.62 -19.36 -10.71
CA SER A 280 -17.74 -18.63 -11.28
C SER A 280 -17.23 -17.39 -12.00
N LEU A 281 -17.73 -17.13 -13.21
CA LEU A 281 -17.42 -15.99 -14.06
C LEU A 281 -18.72 -15.34 -14.50
N ILE A 282 -19.02 -14.15 -13.99
CA ILE A 282 -20.28 -13.44 -14.25
C ILE A 282 -19.98 -12.08 -14.85
N GLU A 283 -20.54 -11.78 -16.03
CA GLU A 283 -20.51 -10.42 -16.60
C GLU A 283 -21.88 -9.76 -16.42
N ALA A 284 -21.93 -8.72 -15.61
CA ALA A 284 -23.12 -7.93 -15.37
C ALA A 284 -22.77 -6.46 -15.12
N ASP A 285 -23.63 -5.55 -15.51
CA ASP A 285 -23.53 -4.10 -15.23
C ASP A 285 -22.16 -3.48 -15.60
N GLY A 286 -21.54 -3.97 -16.68
CA GLY A 286 -20.25 -3.47 -17.14
C GLY A 286 -19.05 -3.91 -16.27
N HIS A 287 -19.23 -4.94 -15.45
CA HIS A 287 -18.20 -5.56 -14.63
C HIS A 287 -18.14 -7.06 -14.88
N VAL A 288 -16.95 -7.62 -14.67
CA VAL A 288 -16.75 -9.07 -14.62
C VAL A 288 -16.45 -9.44 -13.17
N ALA A 289 -17.29 -10.26 -12.59
CA ALA A 289 -17.10 -10.86 -11.27
C ALA A 289 -16.53 -12.27 -11.45
N VAL A 290 -15.45 -12.55 -10.74
CA VAL A 290 -14.79 -13.86 -10.69
C VAL A 290 -14.81 -14.34 -9.26
N THR A 291 -15.33 -15.55 -9.04
CA THR A 291 -15.29 -16.19 -7.72
C THR A 291 -14.62 -17.55 -7.84
N VAL A 292 -13.59 -17.79 -7.04
CA VAL A 292 -12.97 -19.11 -6.89
C VAL A 292 -13.19 -19.56 -5.44
N LYS A 293 -13.81 -20.73 -5.27
CA LYS A 293 -14.14 -21.28 -3.95
C LYS A 293 -13.61 -22.71 -3.82
N ASP A 294 -13.11 -23.05 -2.65
CA ASP A 294 -12.74 -24.43 -2.25
C ASP A 294 -13.44 -24.86 -0.97
N ASP A 295 -13.42 -26.18 -0.70
CA ASP A 295 -13.93 -26.82 0.51
C ASP A 295 -12.81 -27.21 1.49
N GLY A 296 -11.63 -26.61 1.38
CA GLY A 296 -10.46 -26.94 2.19
C GLY A 296 -10.46 -26.32 3.60
N LYS A 297 -9.28 -26.20 4.19
CA LYS A 297 -9.11 -25.74 5.59
C LYS A 297 -9.25 -24.22 5.79
N GLY A 298 -9.40 -23.43 4.70
CA GLY A 298 -9.41 -21.98 4.78
C GLY A 298 -8.01 -21.34 4.90
N ILE A 299 -8.00 -20.03 5.13
CA ILE A 299 -6.79 -19.20 5.26
C ILE A 299 -6.78 -18.43 6.58
N GLU A 300 -5.56 -18.06 7.03
CA GLU A 300 -5.39 -17.29 8.26
C GLU A 300 -5.92 -15.86 8.14
N GLU A 301 -6.42 -15.31 9.26
CA GLU A 301 -6.99 -13.95 9.33
C GLU A 301 -6.04 -12.87 8.84
N GLN A 302 -4.73 -13.01 9.09
CA GLN A 302 -3.71 -12.06 8.64
C GLN A 302 -3.62 -11.98 7.11
N VAL A 303 -3.82 -13.12 6.42
CA VAL A 303 -3.85 -13.21 4.96
C VAL A 303 -5.14 -12.62 4.41
N ILE A 304 -6.29 -12.86 5.09
CA ILE A 304 -7.59 -12.27 4.74
C ILE A 304 -7.50 -10.74 4.74
N GLN A 305 -6.85 -10.15 5.76
CA GLN A 305 -6.66 -8.71 5.89
C GLN A 305 -5.65 -8.13 4.88
N LEU A 306 -5.07 -8.98 4.03
CA LEU A 306 -4.08 -8.60 3.00
C LEU A 306 -2.92 -7.75 3.57
N ARG A 307 -2.48 -8.06 4.79
CA ARG A 307 -1.34 -7.37 5.41
C ARG A 307 -0.06 -7.63 4.60
N PRO A 308 0.76 -6.62 4.33
CA PRO A 308 1.95 -6.77 3.47
C PRO A 308 2.89 -7.90 3.88
N ASP A 309 3.07 -8.11 5.18
CA ASP A 309 4.00 -9.11 5.73
C ASP A 309 3.46 -10.55 5.73
N SER A 310 2.15 -10.73 5.53
CA SER A 310 1.48 -12.05 5.56
C SER A 310 1.07 -12.54 4.16
N VAL A 311 1.15 -11.68 3.15
CA VAL A 311 0.69 -11.98 1.79
C VAL A 311 1.86 -12.51 0.96
N GLY A 312 1.78 -13.78 0.54
CA GLY A 312 2.75 -14.39 -0.37
C GLY A 312 2.73 -13.70 -1.75
N VAL A 313 3.78 -13.95 -2.54
CA VAL A 313 3.99 -13.36 -3.88
C VAL A 313 2.79 -13.57 -4.80
N GLY A 314 2.13 -14.73 -4.73
CA GLY A 314 0.96 -15.07 -5.57
C GLY A 314 -0.26 -14.19 -5.30
N ILE A 315 -0.65 -14.06 -4.02
CA ILE A 315 -1.78 -13.19 -3.63
C ILE A 315 -1.45 -11.72 -3.91
N GLY A 316 -0.22 -11.30 -3.62
CA GLY A 316 0.27 -9.95 -3.96
C GLY A 316 0.16 -9.65 -5.46
N GLY A 317 0.55 -10.62 -6.30
CA GLY A 317 0.43 -10.52 -7.75
C GLY A 317 -1.02 -10.46 -8.25
N MET A 318 -1.92 -11.27 -7.68
CA MET A 318 -3.37 -11.19 -7.99
C MET A 318 -3.92 -9.79 -7.65
N ARG A 319 -3.64 -9.28 -6.45
CA ARG A 319 -4.10 -7.95 -6.01
C ARG A 319 -3.59 -6.84 -6.92
N GLN A 320 -2.33 -6.92 -7.33
CA GLN A 320 -1.74 -5.92 -8.21
C GLN A 320 -2.42 -5.91 -9.58
N ARG A 321 -2.62 -7.09 -10.22
CA ARG A 321 -3.32 -7.19 -11.51
C ARG A 321 -4.73 -6.63 -11.45
N VAL A 322 -5.46 -6.94 -10.38
CA VAL A 322 -6.82 -6.43 -10.17
C VAL A 322 -6.84 -4.91 -10.04
N ASN A 323 -5.92 -4.35 -9.25
CA ASN A 323 -5.80 -2.90 -9.06
C ASN A 323 -5.44 -2.15 -10.36
N GLU A 324 -4.56 -2.72 -11.20
CA GLU A 324 -4.17 -2.15 -12.50
C GLU A 324 -5.35 -2.04 -13.46
N LEU A 325 -6.33 -2.93 -13.32
CA LEU A 325 -7.56 -2.92 -14.12
C LEU A 325 -8.70 -2.11 -13.47
N GLY A 326 -8.42 -1.44 -12.33
CA GLY A 326 -9.41 -0.66 -11.60
C GLY A 326 -10.45 -1.50 -10.86
N GLY A 327 -10.11 -2.75 -10.56
CA GLY A 327 -10.97 -3.69 -9.85
C GLY A 327 -10.70 -3.78 -8.37
N SER A 328 -11.37 -4.72 -7.71
CA SER A 328 -11.21 -5.07 -6.30
C SER A 328 -11.02 -6.57 -6.10
N LEU A 329 -10.17 -6.95 -5.15
CA LEU A 329 -9.93 -8.33 -4.72
C LEU A 329 -10.32 -8.47 -3.25
N ARG A 330 -11.10 -9.48 -2.94
CA ARG A 330 -11.48 -9.86 -1.58
C ARG A 330 -11.14 -11.33 -1.32
N LEU A 331 -10.59 -11.61 -0.15
CA LEU A 331 -10.36 -12.96 0.36
C LEU A 331 -11.24 -13.16 1.59
N SER A 332 -11.85 -14.32 1.70
CA SER A 332 -12.65 -14.69 2.86
C SER A 332 -12.62 -16.20 3.08
N ASN A 333 -12.90 -16.64 4.31
CA ASN A 333 -13.13 -18.04 4.59
C ASN A 333 -14.60 -18.40 4.28
N ALA A 334 -14.76 -19.53 3.62
CA ALA A 334 -16.03 -20.26 3.57
C ALA A 334 -16.13 -21.18 4.82
N ASN A 335 -17.24 -21.85 4.98
CA ASN A 335 -17.39 -22.85 6.05
C ASN A 335 -17.82 -24.21 5.42
N PRO A 336 -16.88 -25.11 5.07
CA PRO A 336 -15.42 -24.94 5.09
C PRO A 336 -14.85 -24.26 3.85
N GLY A 337 -13.54 -23.90 3.87
CA GLY A 337 -12.74 -23.52 2.73
C GLY A 337 -12.44 -22.04 2.58
N THR A 338 -11.99 -21.66 1.38
CA THR A 338 -11.60 -20.30 1.02
C THR A 338 -12.46 -19.78 -0.14
N ILE A 339 -12.69 -18.46 -0.15
CA ILE A 339 -13.32 -17.76 -1.26
C ILE A 339 -12.39 -16.63 -1.70
N VAL A 340 -12.07 -16.59 -2.99
CA VAL A 340 -11.39 -15.49 -3.67
C VAL A 340 -12.41 -14.81 -4.58
N GLU A 341 -12.74 -13.56 -4.29
CA GLU A 341 -13.69 -12.76 -5.07
C GLU A 341 -12.95 -11.61 -5.75
N VAL A 342 -13.18 -11.43 -7.03
CA VAL A 342 -12.60 -10.37 -7.85
C VAL A 342 -13.69 -9.71 -8.66
N ILE A 343 -13.71 -8.38 -8.67
CA ILE A 343 -14.62 -7.59 -9.52
C ILE A 343 -13.77 -6.62 -10.32
N ILE A 344 -13.90 -6.66 -11.66
CA ILE A 344 -13.11 -5.83 -12.57
C ILE A 344 -14.05 -5.19 -13.60
N PRO A 345 -13.91 -3.88 -13.93
CA PRO A 345 -14.65 -3.24 -15.01
C PRO A 345 -14.39 -3.93 -16.36
N SER A 346 -15.44 -4.36 -17.06
CA SER A 346 -15.32 -5.00 -18.40
C SER A 346 -14.84 -4.02 -19.48
N ARG A 347 -15.14 -2.72 -19.31
CA ARG A 347 -14.66 -1.61 -20.15
C ARG A 347 -13.63 -0.77 -19.41
N ARG A 348 -12.69 -0.12 -20.12
CA ARG A 348 -11.82 0.88 -19.48
C ARG A 348 -12.70 1.99 -18.89
N PRO A 349 -12.44 2.43 -17.64
CA PRO A 349 -13.07 3.64 -17.13
C PRO A 349 -12.74 4.79 -18.09
N ASP A 350 -13.77 5.50 -18.55
CA ASP A 350 -13.60 6.71 -19.36
C ASP A 350 -12.86 7.75 -18.51
N PRO A 351 -11.65 8.19 -18.89
CA PRO A 351 -10.87 9.16 -18.11
C PRO A 351 -11.56 10.52 -17.96
N LEU A 352 -12.68 10.76 -18.66
CA LEU A 352 -13.45 12.01 -18.65
C LEU A 352 -14.70 11.96 -17.76
N ARG A 353 -15.04 10.83 -17.16
CA ARG A 353 -16.15 10.74 -16.20
C ARG A 353 -15.64 10.91 -14.77
N VAL A 354 -15.57 12.15 -14.31
CA VAL A 354 -15.50 12.48 -12.87
C VAL A 354 -16.81 12.01 -12.24
N PRO A 355 -16.80 11.24 -11.13
CA PRO A 355 -18.02 10.88 -10.42
C PRO A 355 -18.67 12.17 -9.93
N GLN A 356 -19.89 12.45 -10.39
CA GLN A 356 -20.74 13.45 -9.73
C GLN A 356 -21.11 12.86 -8.38
N THR A 357 -20.45 13.32 -7.34
CA THR A 357 -20.88 13.11 -5.95
C THR A 357 -22.24 13.76 -5.77
N VAL A 358 -23.25 12.94 -5.49
CA VAL A 358 -24.56 13.36 -4.96
C VAL A 358 -24.46 13.44 -3.45
#